data_e8849d2a36faaa9a9c20ee1657430514
#
_entry.id   e8849d2a36faaa9a9c20ee1657430514
#
_cell.length_a   1.000
_cell.length_b   1.000
_cell.length_c   1.000
_cell.angle_alpha   90.00
_cell.angle_beta   90.00
_cell.angle_gamma   90.00
#
_symmetry.space_group_name_H-M   'P 1'
#
loop_
_entity.id
_entity.type
_entity.pdbx_description
1 polymer ?
#
loop_
_entity_poly.entity_id
_entity_poly.type
_entity_poly.pdbx_seq_one_letter_code
_entity_poly.pdbx_strand_id
1 'polypeptide(L)'
;MTQKAEIYDPLRRKWVARTPEEVVRQDVIAWLRDVKGCPETRMESEYDFLYNRRHYRADILVFNRQLQPHLLVECKAPSVPLGREVVEQVVRYTRVLAVRYVLVTNGETTHLLRRRPDGSGYDFLQEMPDDLS
;
A
#
# COMPACT_ATOMS: atom_id res chain seq x y z
N MET A 1 12.57 -30.74 -4.61
CA MET A 1 11.45 -29.88 -5.04
C MET A 1 11.96 -28.45 -5.18
N THR A 2 11.78 -27.89 -6.36
CA THR A 2 12.20 -26.52 -6.60
C THR A 2 11.20 -25.53 -6.03
N GLN A 3 11.70 -24.55 -5.31
CA GLN A 3 10.89 -23.43 -4.87
C GLN A 3 10.46 -22.61 -6.09
N LYS A 4 9.24 -22.14 -6.10
CA LYS A 4 8.77 -21.28 -7.19
C LYS A 4 9.55 -19.97 -7.16
N ALA A 5 10.20 -19.65 -8.27
CA ALA A 5 10.94 -18.40 -8.44
C ALA A 5 10.00 -17.21 -8.72
N GLU A 6 8.75 -17.48 -9.01
CA GLU A 6 7.75 -16.47 -9.38
C GLU A 6 6.47 -16.60 -8.58
N ILE A 7 5.75 -15.48 -8.48
CA ILE A 7 4.42 -15.40 -7.87
C ILE A 7 3.50 -14.67 -8.82
N TYR A 8 2.23 -15.09 -8.90
CA TYR A 8 1.26 -14.44 -9.78
C TYR A 8 0.72 -13.17 -9.14
N ASP A 9 0.77 -12.05 -9.89
CA ASP A 9 0.18 -10.78 -9.47
C ASP A 9 -1.16 -10.57 -10.19
N PRO A 10 -2.30 -10.63 -9.49
CA PRO A 10 -3.60 -10.46 -10.12
C PRO A 10 -3.85 -9.03 -10.60
N LEU A 11 -3.15 -8.03 -10.07
CA LEU A 11 -3.32 -6.65 -10.50
C LEU A 11 -2.58 -6.36 -11.80
N ARG A 12 -1.34 -6.83 -11.92
CA ARG A 12 -0.54 -6.71 -13.14
C ARG A 12 -0.85 -7.83 -14.16
N ARG A 13 -1.60 -8.87 -13.72
CA ARG A 13 -2.00 -10.02 -14.53
C ARG A 13 -0.81 -10.73 -15.17
N LYS A 14 0.22 -10.96 -14.37
CA LYS A 14 1.43 -11.64 -14.83
C LYS A 14 2.16 -12.29 -13.68
N TRP A 15 3.04 -13.22 -14.02
CA TRP A 15 3.99 -13.79 -13.07
C TRP A 15 5.15 -12.82 -12.88
N VAL A 16 5.51 -12.58 -11.65
CA VAL A 16 6.58 -11.67 -11.26
C VAL A 16 7.56 -12.39 -10.36
N ALA A 17 8.78 -11.85 -10.25
CA ALA A 17 9.79 -12.42 -9.38
C ALA A 17 9.28 -12.51 -7.93
N ARG A 18 9.46 -13.67 -7.31
CA ARG A 18 9.04 -13.92 -5.94
C ARG A 18 10.09 -13.39 -4.95
N THR A 19 10.23 -12.08 -4.88
CA THR A 19 11.08 -11.44 -3.90
C THR A 19 10.39 -11.38 -2.54
N PRO A 20 11.12 -11.23 -1.43
CA PRO A 20 10.50 -11.04 -0.12
C PRO A 20 9.52 -9.87 -0.07
N GLU A 21 9.85 -8.77 -0.74
CA GLU A 21 8.97 -7.61 -0.83
C GLU A 21 7.70 -7.91 -1.64
N GLU A 22 7.83 -8.66 -2.75
CA GLU A 22 6.68 -9.03 -3.57
C GLU A 22 5.72 -9.96 -2.81
N VAL A 23 6.24 -10.86 -1.98
CA VAL A 23 5.40 -11.70 -1.13
C VAL A 23 4.58 -10.84 -0.18
N VAL A 24 5.17 -9.83 0.44
CA VAL A 24 4.45 -8.89 1.31
C VAL A 24 3.36 -8.17 0.53
N ARG A 25 3.66 -7.70 -0.68
CA ARG A 25 2.67 -7.01 -1.52
C ARG A 25 1.48 -7.92 -1.84
N GLN A 26 1.75 -9.16 -2.23
CA GLN A 26 0.67 -10.11 -2.57
C GLN A 26 -0.17 -10.48 -1.35
N ASP A 27 0.43 -10.58 -0.18
CA ASP A 27 -0.31 -10.81 1.06
C ASP A 27 -1.25 -9.63 1.38
N VAL A 28 -0.80 -8.40 1.14
CA VAL A 28 -1.65 -7.21 1.32
C VAL A 28 -2.81 -7.21 0.33
N ILE A 29 -2.57 -7.52 -0.93
CA ILE A 29 -3.62 -7.61 -1.96
C ILE A 29 -4.69 -8.62 -1.52
N ALA A 30 -4.26 -9.81 -1.09
CA ALA A 30 -5.18 -10.86 -0.64
C ALA A 30 -5.98 -10.40 0.57
N TRP A 31 -5.35 -9.75 1.54
CA TRP A 31 -6.02 -9.23 2.73
C TRP A 31 -7.06 -8.16 2.38
N LEU A 32 -6.70 -7.21 1.54
CA LEU A 32 -7.63 -6.16 1.09
C LEU A 32 -8.84 -6.76 0.38
N ARG A 33 -8.60 -7.74 -0.49
CA ARG A 33 -9.66 -8.39 -1.27
C ARG A 33 -10.54 -9.29 -0.40
N ASP A 34 -9.92 -10.18 0.38
CA ASP A 34 -10.62 -11.28 1.03
C ASP A 34 -11.15 -10.91 2.43
N VAL A 35 -10.46 -10.02 3.13
CA VAL A 35 -10.85 -9.60 4.49
C VAL A 35 -11.58 -8.26 4.48
N LYS A 36 -11.08 -7.28 3.72
CA LYS A 36 -11.65 -5.94 3.68
C LYS A 36 -12.68 -5.76 2.56
N GLY A 37 -12.87 -6.77 1.72
CA GLY A 37 -13.88 -6.72 0.67
C GLY A 37 -13.61 -5.70 -0.43
N CYS A 38 -12.36 -5.30 -0.60
CA CYS A 38 -11.98 -4.35 -1.64
C CYS A 38 -11.75 -5.10 -2.95
N PRO A 39 -12.51 -4.82 -4.01
CA PRO A 39 -12.32 -5.52 -5.28
C PRO A 39 -11.01 -5.15 -5.94
N GLU A 40 -10.41 -6.10 -6.65
CA GLU A 40 -9.16 -5.87 -7.39
C GLU A 40 -9.29 -4.75 -8.40
N THR A 41 -10.49 -4.53 -8.94
CA THR A 41 -10.76 -3.46 -9.90
C THR A 41 -10.57 -2.06 -9.33
N ARG A 42 -10.50 -1.91 -8.00
CA ARG A 42 -10.23 -0.63 -7.34
C ARG A 42 -8.81 -0.54 -6.80
N MET A 43 -7.94 -1.48 -7.16
CA MET A 43 -6.54 -1.47 -6.77
C MET A 43 -5.66 -1.27 -7.99
N GLU A 44 -4.64 -0.42 -7.88
CA GLU A 44 -3.58 -0.29 -8.88
C GLU A 44 -2.25 -0.61 -8.23
N SER A 45 -1.47 -1.47 -8.89
CA SER A 45 -0.12 -1.82 -8.47
C SER A 45 0.89 -0.91 -9.17
N GLU A 46 1.96 -0.55 -8.46
CA GLU A 46 3.04 0.27 -9.00
C GLU A 46 2.54 1.58 -9.64
N TYR A 47 1.71 2.30 -8.90
CA TYR A 47 1.14 3.56 -9.37
C TYR A 47 2.22 4.65 -9.43
N ASP A 48 2.47 5.17 -10.64
CA ASP A 48 3.45 6.22 -10.89
C ASP A 48 2.94 7.59 -10.46
N PHE A 49 3.82 8.36 -9.83
CA PHE A 49 3.52 9.77 -9.51
C PHE A 49 4.80 10.58 -9.43
N LEU A 50 4.66 11.90 -9.55
CA LEU A 50 5.77 12.85 -9.43
C LEU A 50 5.72 13.51 -8.05
N TYR A 51 6.88 13.51 -7.38
CA TYR A 51 7.08 14.26 -6.14
C TYR A 51 8.46 14.94 -6.21
N ASN A 52 8.49 16.26 -6.08
CA ASN A 52 9.73 17.04 -6.21
C ASN A 52 10.48 16.75 -7.51
N ARG A 53 9.76 16.68 -8.64
CA ARG A 53 10.28 16.42 -9.99
C ARG A 53 10.91 15.05 -10.17
N ARG A 54 10.70 14.13 -9.22
CA ARG A 54 11.17 12.75 -9.33
C ARG A 54 9.99 11.81 -9.46
N HIS A 55 10.20 10.73 -10.22
CA HIS A 55 9.21 9.67 -10.34
C HIS A 55 9.32 8.71 -9.17
N TYR A 56 8.18 8.41 -8.58
CA TYR A 56 8.03 7.40 -7.53
C TYR A 56 6.90 6.46 -7.91
N ARG A 57 6.88 5.28 -7.30
CA ARG A 57 5.80 4.31 -7.47
C ARG A 57 5.24 3.94 -6.11
N ALA A 58 3.92 4.11 -5.96
CA ALA A 58 3.22 3.53 -4.83
C ALA A 58 3.04 2.04 -5.10
N ASP A 59 3.30 1.20 -4.11
CA ASP A 59 3.16 -0.25 -4.29
C ASP A 59 1.74 -0.63 -4.64
N ILE A 60 0.76 -0.10 -3.89
CA ILE A 60 -0.66 -0.27 -4.20
C ILE A 60 -1.35 1.06 -3.90
N LEU A 61 -2.21 1.48 -4.82
CA LEU A 61 -3.14 2.58 -4.59
C LEU A 61 -4.55 2.03 -4.69
N VAL A 62 -5.34 2.22 -3.63
CA VAL A 62 -6.73 1.77 -3.59
C VAL A 62 -7.64 2.96 -3.77
N PHE A 63 -8.60 2.82 -4.66
CA PHE A 63 -9.60 3.84 -4.95
C PHE A 63 -10.91 3.53 -4.23
N ASN A 64 -11.63 4.57 -3.82
CA ASN A 64 -12.95 4.41 -3.24
C ASN A 64 -14.01 4.17 -4.34
N ARG A 65 -15.28 4.08 -3.96
CA ARG A 65 -16.37 3.84 -4.91
C ARG A 65 -16.57 4.97 -5.91
N GLN A 66 -16.12 6.18 -5.58
CA GLN A 66 -16.13 7.33 -6.48
C GLN A 66 -14.88 7.40 -7.35
N LEU A 67 -14.02 6.36 -7.30
CA LEU A 67 -12.76 6.27 -8.04
C LEU A 67 -11.77 7.36 -7.68
N GLN A 68 -11.78 7.78 -6.43
CA GLN A 68 -10.79 8.72 -5.90
C GLN A 68 -9.77 7.95 -5.05
N PRO A 69 -8.49 8.38 -5.06
CA PRO A 69 -7.48 7.75 -4.21
C PRO A 69 -7.91 7.75 -2.75
N HIS A 70 -7.81 6.60 -2.09
CA HIS A 70 -8.34 6.41 -0.76
C HIS A 70 -7.34 5.78 0.22
N LEU A 71 -6.55 4.81 -0.24
CA LEU A 71 -5.55 4.13 0.58
C LEU A 71 -4.26 4.02 -0.23
N LEU A 72 -3.16 4.48 0.37
CA LEU A 72 -1.81 4.32 -0.15
C LEU A 72 -1.13 3.21 0.65
N VAL A 73 -0.62 2.20 -0.05
CA VAL A 73 0.10 1.09 0.57
C VAL A 73 1.55 1.11 0.13
N GLU A 74 2.46 1.03 1.10
CA GLU A 74 3.89 0.87 0.85
C GLU A 74 4.36 -0.42 1.52
N CYS A 75 4.96 -1.29 0.72
CA CYS A 75 5.45 -2.59 1.17
C CYS A 75 6.97 -2.62 1.18
N LYS A 76 7.54 -3.22 2.22
CA LYS A 76 8.98 -3.46 2.34
C LYS A 76 9.22 -4.93 2.61
N ALA A 77 10.41 -5.41 2.31
CA ALA A 77 10.80 -6.77 2.68
C ALA A 77 10.81 -6.93 4.21
N PRO A 78 10.58 -8.15 4.72
CA PRO A 78 10.57 -8.39 6.18
C PRO A 78 11.85 -7.96 6.90
N SER A 79 12.98 -7.97 6.20
CA SER A 79 14.26 -7.56 6.76
C SER A 79 14.43 -6.05 6.92
N VAL A 80 13.54 -5.25 6.34
CA VAL A 80 13.61 -3.78 6.38
C VAL A 80 12.88 -3.26 7.61
N PRO A 81 13.58 -2.59 8.55
CA PRO A 81 12.90 -1.99 9.69
C PRO A 81 11.98 -0.85 9.26
N LEU A 82 10.79 -0.79 9.84
CA LEU A 82 9.84 0.29 9.58
C LEU A 82 9.93 1.34 10.67
N GLY A 83 11.05 2.04 10.71
CA GLY A 83 11.26 3.12 11.64
C GLY A 83 10.54 4.40 11.21
N ARG A 84 10.71 5.42 12.02
CA ARG A 84 10.07 6.72 11.83
C ARG A 84 10.34 7.33 10.45
N GLU A 85 11.58 7.21 9.98
CA GLU A 85 11.98 7.81 8.70
C GLU A 85 11.23 7.22 7.52
N VAL A 86 11.00 5.91 7.52
CA VAL A 86 10.27 5.24 6.45
C VAL A 86 8.81 5.73 6.43
N VAL A 87 8.17 5.78 7.60
CA VAL A 87 6.79 6.25 7.71
C VAL A 87 6.67 7.70 7.28
N GLU A 88 7.57 8.57 7.74
CA GLU A 88 7.57 9.98 7.38
C GLU A 88 7.74 10.19 5.87
N GLN A 89 8.56 9.37 5.23
CA GLN A 89 8.74 9.44 3.79
C GLN A 89 7.46 9.11 3.05
N VAL A 90 6.78 8.04 3.44
CA VAL A 90 5.51 7.65 2.82
C VAL A 90 4.44 8.71 3.04
N VAL A 91 4.37 9.28 4.25
CA VAL A 91 3.45 10.37 4.54
C VAL A 91 3.71 11.60 3.67
N ARG A 92 4.97 11.90 3.36
CA ARG A 92 5.30 13.00 2.44
C ARG A 92 4.69 12.80 1.05
N TYR A 93 4.57 11.56 0.57
CA TYR A 93 3.95 11.28 -0.73
C TYR A 93 2.47 11.69 -0.75
N THR A 94 1.82 11.79 0.40
CA THR A 94 0.42 12.21 0.49
C THR A 94 0.22 13.68 0.11
N ARG A 95 1.28 14.45 -0.01
CA ARG A 95 1.22 15.82 -0.55
C ARG A 95 0.82 15.82 -2.02
N VAL A 96 1.09 14.72 -2.73
CA VAL A 96 0.74 14.53 -4.14
C VAL A 96 -0.42 13.53 -4.26
N LEU A 97 -0.36 12.46 -3.49
CA LEU A 97 -1.42 11.45 -3.44
C LEU A 97 -2.26 11.67 -2.20
N ALA A 98 -3.24 12.56 -2.29
CA ALA A 98 -4.12 12.90 -1.16
C ALA A 98 -5.06 11.72 -0.87
N VAL A 99 -4.67 10.88 0.08
CA VAL A 99 -5.43 9.71 0.49
C VAL A 99 -5.91 9.87 1.92
N ARG A 100 -6.99 9.17 2.25
CA ARG A 100 -7.52 9.14 3.61
C ARG A 100 -6.70 8.25 4.53
N TYR A 101 -6.19 7.13 4.02
CA TYR A 101 -5.45 6.14 4.78
C TYR A 101 -4.11 5.84 4.16
N VAL A 102 -3.14 5.52 5.03
CA VAL A 102 -1.82 5.06 4.63
C VAL A 102 -1.52 3.77 5.39
N LEU A 103 -1.00 2.78 4.68
CA LEU A 103 -0.55 1.52 5.25
C LEU A 103 0.89 1.29 4.84
N VAL A 104 1.77 1.12 5.82
CA VAL A 104 3.19 0.80 5.60
C VAL A 104 3.45 -0.52 6.30
N THR A 105 3.92 -1.52 5.57
CA THR A 105 4.11 -2.86 6.12
C THR A 105 5.33 -3.55 5.56
N ASN A 106 5.98 -4.39 6.38
CA ASN A 106 7.00 -5.32 5.95
C ASN A 106 6.58 -6.79 6.17
N GLY A 107 5.29 -7.00 6.45
CA GLY A 107 4.74 -8.32 6.74
C GLY A 107 4.80 -8.70 8.21
N GLU A 108 5.74 -8.16 8.97
CA GLU A 108 5.89 -8.41 10.41
C GLU A 108 5.41 -7.23 11.24
N THR A 109 5.74 -6.03 10.79
CA THR A 109 5.32 -4.76 11.41
C THR A 109 4.45 -4.00 10.42
N THR A 110 3.34 -3.45 10.90
CA THR A 110 2.41 -2.69 10.09
C THR A 110 2.04 -1.39 10.80
N HIS A 111 2.14 -0.29 10.08
CA HIS A 111 1.67 1.02 10.54
C HIS A 111 0.48 1.44 9.70
N LEU A 112 -0.60 1.80 10.38
CA LEU A 112 -1.82 2.33 9.77
C LEU A 112 -1.97 3.78 10.20
N LEU A 113 -2.30 4.65 9.23
CA LEU A 113 -2.48 6.06 9.50
C LEU A 113 -3.77 6.55 8.84
N ARG A 114 -4.40 7.53 9.49
CA ARG A 114 -5.59 8.20 8.96
C ARG A 114 -5.36 9.70 8.91
N ARG A 115 -5.77 10.32 7.82
CA ARG A 115 -5.70 11.76 7.65
C ARG A 115 -6.60 12.44 8.68
N ARG A 116 -6.08 13.48 9.33
CA ARG A 116 -6.87 14.30 10.25
C ARG A 116 -7.97 15.04 9.49
N PRO A 117 -9.14 15.25 10.12
CA PRO A 117 -10.25 15.92 9.44
C PRO A 117 -9.90 17.31 8.89
N ASP A 118 -9.01 18.04 9.55
CA ASP A 118 -8.58 19.36 9.12
C ASP A 118 -7.50 19.33 8.03
N GLY A 119 -7.03 18.14 7.65
CA GLY A 119 -5.99 17.98 6.64
C GLY A 119 -4.57 18.30 7.11
N SER A 120 -4.37 18.53 8.41
CA SER A 120 -3.07 18.97 8.94
C SER A 120 -2.01 17.86 9.03
N GLY A 121 -2.38 16.62 8.74
CA GLY A 121 -1.46 15.48 8.81
C GLY A 121 -2.22 14.19 9.07
N TYR A 122 -1.49 13.20 9.59
CA TYR A 122 -1.99 11.85 9.80
C TYR A 122 -1.77 11.42 11.25
N ASP A 123 -2.71 10.65 11.76
CA ASP A 123 -2.61 10.00 13.06
C ASP A 123 -2.53 8.48 12.87
N PHE A 124 -1.82 7.81 13.78
CA PHE A 124 -1.76 6.37 13.78
C PHE A 124 -3.11 5.77 14.16
N LEU A 125 -3.46 4.66 13.51
CA LEU A 125 -4.63 3.83 13.81
C LEU A 125 -4.17 2.47 14.33
N GLN A 126 -4.97 1.87 15.21
CA GLN A 126 -4.73 0.50 15.66
C GLN A 126 -5.28 -0.52 14.67
N GLU A 127 -6.40 -0.20 14.03
CA GLU A 127 -7.06 -1.10 13.08
C GLU A 127 -7.56 -0.34 11.86
N MET A 128 -7.48 -1.01 10.70
CA MET A 128 -8.05 -0.49 9.46
C MET A 128 -9.58 -0.64 9.53
N PRO A 129 -10.34 0.39 9.12
CA PRO A 129 -11.79 0.28 9.04
C PRO A 129 -12.23 -0.90 8.18
N ASP A 130 -13.38 -1.49 8.50
CA ASP A 130 -13.94 -2.60 7.73
C ASP A 130 -14.37 -2.14 6.34
N ASP A 131 -14.86 -0.92 6.22
CA ASP A 131 -15.31 -0.35 4.96
C ASP A 131 -14.28 0.64 4.41
N LEU A 132 -13.68 0.29 3.28
CA LEU A 132 -12.74 1.13 2.56
C LEU A 132 -13.40 1.84 1.37
N SER A 133 -14.66 2.10 1.47
CA SER A 133 -15.41 2.82 0.44
C SER A 133 -15.12 4.31 0.44
#